data_2e7d2af8047e59e10367326e1dfce11d
#
_entry.id   2e7d2af8047e59e10367326e1dfce11d
#
_cell.length_a   1.000
_cell.length_b   1.000
_cell.length_c   1.000
_cell.angle_alpha   90.00
_cell.angle_beta   90.00
_cell.angle_gamma   90.00
#
_symmetry.space_group_name_H-M   'P 1'
#
loop_
_entity.id
_entity.type
_entity.pdbx_description
1 polymer ?
#
loop_
_entity_poly.entity_id
_entity_poly.type
_entity_poly.pdbx_seq_one_letter_code
_entity_poly.pdbx_strand_id
1 'polypeptide(L)'
;MTAAEAAALIKNGDHIAMSGFTPAGVAKATTKELAKIAVAEHEAGREFKVAIFTGASTGQSTDGDLANAQAILYRAPYTTNPDFRKHVNMGEIPYNDLHLSHMAQELRYGFYGDVDWAILEVCDIEEVGNDYHVYLTAAGGISPTAARLAKHVILELNSFHNPNAKYIHDVYEPLDPPYRKAIPIEHVGDRIGQPFVSIPKEKVAGIVECNIPDEARAFKDSDPVTDKIGFLTAEFLVEEMHKGRIPKEFLPLQSGVGSTANAILGALGEDKHVPDFNIYTEVLQDSVVAMMLHGRVKDASACSLTVSNECLMQVYDNMDYFKNHLTLRQSEISNSPEIIRRLGVIAINTAIEADLYGNVNSTHISGTKMMNGIGGSGDFIRNAYLSIFTCPSVAKGGVISSIVPFVSHQDSSEHDVNIIVTEQGIADLRGKGPIQRAETIIENCAHPDYKQLLWDYLKIAKMGQTRHNLPAAFAMHDTLARKGDMKLTDFSEYIK
;
A
#
# COMPACT_ATOMS: atom_id res chain seq x y z
N MET A 1 -2.88 32.06 7.45
CA MET A 1 -3.76 32.38 6.30
C MET A 1 -4.92 31.42 6.23
N THR A 2 -5.98 31.73 5.49
CA THR A 2 -7.06 30.80 5.21
C THR A 2 -6.64 29.74 4.17
N ALA A 3 -7.33 28.60 4.14
CA ALA A 3 -7.09 27.58 3.11
C ALA A 3 -7.32 28.11 1.68
N ALA A 4 -8.30 29.00 1.50
CA ALA A 4 -8.58 29.63 0.21
C ALA A 4 -7.43 30.55 -0.25
N GLU A 5 -6.86 31.35 0.68
CA GLU A 5 -5.68 32.16 0.38
C GLU A 5 -4.48 31.32 0.03
N ALA A 6 -4.26 30.18 0.74
CA ALA A 6 -3.18 29.25 0.46
C ALA A 6 -3.35 28.60 -0.92
N ALA A 7 -4.53 28.09 -1.23
CA ALA A 7 -4.84 27.50 -2.53
C ALA A 7 -4.67 28.49 -3.70
N ALA A 8 -4.99 29.78 -3.49
CA ALA A 8 -4.84 30.84 -4.51
C ALA A 8 -3.37 31.15 -4.90
N LEU A 9 -2.40 30.71 -4.11
CA LEU A 9 -0.97 30.82 -4.44
C LEU A 9 -0.55 29.84 -5.55
N ILE A 10 -1.23 28.70 -5.65
CA ILE A 10 -0.93 27.60 -6.58
C ILE A 10 -1.41 27.97 -7.98
N LYS A 11 -0.62 27.67 -8.99
CA LYS A 11 -0.89 28.05 -10.39
C LYS A 11 -1.13 26.80 -11.25
N ASN A 12 -1.76 27.04 -12.41
CA ASN A 12 -1.88 26.01 -13.43
C ASN A 12 -0.49 25.49 -13.84
N GLY A 13 -0.34 24.17 -13.85
CA GLY A 13 0.90 23.48 -14.21
C GLY A 13 1.86 23.25 -13.04
N ASP A 14 1.59 23.76 -11.84
CA ASP A 14 2.44 23.52 -10.67
C ASP A 14 2.53 22.05 -10.28
N HIS A 15 3.71 21.65 -9.79
CA HIS A 15 3.98 20.34 -9.23
C HIS A 15 3.92 20.39 -7.71
N ILE A 16 3.03 19.59 -7.14
CA ILE A 16 2.72 19.59 -5.70
C ILE A 16 3.12 18.24 -5.09
N ALA A 17 4.01 18.26 -4.09
CA ALA A 17 4.29 17.11 -3.25
C ALA A 17 3.54 17.24 -1.91
N MET A 18 2.89 16.18 -1.44
CA MET A 18 1.98 16.25 -0.29
C MET A 18 2.34 15.25 0.80
N SER A 19 2.02 15.61 2.05
CA SER A 19 2.09 14.74 3.20
C SER A 19 1.05 13.61 3.15
N GLY A 20 1.17 12.72 4.11
CA GLY A 20 0.23 11.64 4.33
C GLY A 20 0.66 10.31 3.71
N PHE A 21 -0.05 9.28 4.15
CA PHE A 21 0.04 7.93 3.60
C PHE A 21 -1.30 7.24 3.83
N THR A 22 -1.90 6.62 2.78
CA THR A 22 -3.31 6.24 2.80
C THR A 22 -4.18 7.48 3.14
N PRO A 23 -5.33 7.43 3.81
CA PRO A 23 -6.04 8.64 4.20
C PRO A 23 -5.49 9.33 5.47
N ALA A 24 -4.43 8.81 6.09
CA ALA A 24 -3.86 9.35 7.32
C ALA A 24 -2.84 10.46 7.06
N GLY A 25 -2.90 11.56 7.80
CA GLY A 25 -1.95 12.67 7.73
C GLY A 25 -1.93 13.43 6.40
N VAL A 26 -3.01 13.39 5.66
CA VAL A 26 -3.16 14.03 4.34
C VAL A 26 -3.59 15.48 4.52
N ALA A 27 -2.95 16.41 3.81
CA ALA A 27 -3.39 17.79 3.73
C ALA A 27 -4.79 17.88 3.08
N LYS A 28 -5.79 18.41 3.81
CA LYS A 28 -7.21 18.35 3.45
C LYS A 28 -7.86 19.70 3.22
N ALA A 29 -7.37 20.73 3.89
CA ALA A 29 -7.99 22.05 3.84
C ALA A 29 -7.67 22.77 2.53
N THR A 30 -6.40 22.87 2.17
CA THR A 30 -5.92 23.53 0.96
C THR A 30 -6.39 22.83 -0.31
N THR A 31 -6.38 21.49 -0.33
CA THR A 31 -6.81 20.71 -1.51
C THR A 31 -8.28 20.86 -1.83
N LYS A 32 -9.15 20.95 -0.82
CA LYS A 32 -10.58 21.25 -1.03
C LYS A 32 -10.82 22.62 -1.68
N GLU A 33 -10.06 23.63 -1.28
CA GLU A 33 -10.16 24.96 -1.89
C GLU A 33 -9.54 24.97 -3.29
N LEU A 34 -8.46 24.21 -3.51
CA LEU A 34 -7.84 24.08 -4.83
C LEU A 34 -8.82 23.45 -5.86
N ALA A 35 -9.60 22.46 -5.44
CA ALA A 35 -10.66 21.88 -6.28
C ALA A 35 -11.71 22.92 -6.69
N LYS A 36 -12.12 23.81 -5.76
CA LYS A 36 -13.07 24.90 -6.06
C LYS A 36 -12.47 25.92 -7.04
N ILE A 37 -11.18 26.26 -6.89
CA ILE A 37 -10.47 27.14 -7.82
C ILE A 37 -10.47 26.53 -9.21
N ALA A 38 -10.13 25.23 -9.33
CA ALA A 38 -10.11 24.55 -10.63
C ALA A 38 -11.49 24.59 -11.32
N VAL A 39 -12.57 24.33 -10.58
CA VAL A 39 -13.94 24.44 -11.13
C VAL A 39 -14.20 25.84 -11.64
N ALA A 40 -13.91 26.89 -10.85
CA ALA A 40 -14.15 28.28 -11.23
C ALA A 40 -13.30 28.68 -12.46
N GLU A 41 -12.05 28.24 -12.55
CA GLU A 41 -11.19 28.50 -13.72
C GLU A 41 -11.77 27.84 -14.99
N HIS A 42 -12.20 26.59 -14.89
CA HIS A 42 -12.82 25.86 -16.00
C HIS A 42 -14.15 26.52 -16.45
N GLU A 43 -14.99 26.94 -15.52
CA GLU A 43 -16.23 27.65 -15.83
C GLU A 43 -15.94 29.01 -16.54
N ALA A 44 -14.80 29.63 -16.25
CA ALA A 44 -14.32 30.82 -16.92
C ALA A 44 -13.57 30.54 -18.25
N GLY A 45 -13.53 29.29 -18.69
CA GLY A 45 -12.88 28.84 -19.93
C GLY A 45 -11.34 28.82 -19.85
N ARG A 46 -10.77 28.80 -18.66
CA ARG A 46 -9.33 28.70 -18.44
C ARG A 46 -8.95 27.34 -17.92
N GLU A 47 -7.82 26.79 -18.38
CA GLU A 47 -7.30 25.53 -17.89
C GLU A 47 -6.66 25.73 -16.50
N PHE A 48 -6.95 24.77 -15.60
CA PHE A 48 -6.29 24.67 -14.30
C PHE A 48 -6.07 23.23 -13.92
N LYS A 49 -4.83 22.78 -13.96
CA LYS A 49 -4.41 21.42 -13.57
C LYS A 49 -3.07 21.47 -12.87
N VAL A 50 -2.85 20.56 -11.92
CA VAL A 50 -1.61 20.42 -11.16
C VAL A 50 -1.14 18.98 -11.17
N ALA A 51 0.17 18.74 -11.12
CA ALA A 51 0.73 17.43 -10.89
C ALA A 51 0.82 17.14 -9.38
N ILE A 52 0.47 15.92 -8.96
CA ILE A 52 0.40 15.55 -7.54
C ILE A 52 1.27 14.34 -7.26
N PHE A 53 2.17 14.49 -6.30
CA PHE A 53 3.08 13.47 -5.81
C PHE A 53 2.87 13.26 -4.31
N THR A 54 2.77 12.00 -3.88
CA THR A 54 2.54 11.66 -2.47
C THR A 54 3.37 10.45 -2.05
N GLY A 55 3.33 10.04 -0.78
CA GLY A 55 3.83 8.74 -0.34
C GLY A 55 2.96 7.61 -0.92
N ALA A 56 1.74 7.53 -0.45
CA ALA A 56 0.65 6.74 -1.00
C ALA A 56 -0.67 7.33 -0.48
N SER A 57 -0.72 8.65 -0.37
CA SER A 57 -1.89 9.35 0.14
C SER A 57 -3.09 9.09 -0.75
N THR A 58 -4.21 8.79 -0.13
CA THR A 58 -5.50 8.64 -0.79
C THR A 58 -6.54 9.37 0.02
N GLY A 59 -7.59 9.84 -0.61
CA GLY A 59 -8.66 10.50 0.12
C GLY A 59 -9.65 11.15 -0.82
N GLN A 60 -10.79 11.55 -0.27
CA GLN A 60 -11.76 12.30 -1.06
C GLN A 60 -11.22 13.69 -1.39
N SER A 61 -10.65 14.36 -0.39
CA SER A 61 -10.11 15.73 -0.54
C SER A 61 -8.90 15.84 -1.48
N THR A 62 -8.06 14.80 -1.55
CA THR A 62 -6.83 14.80 -2.35
C THR A 62 -7.05 14.23 -3.75
N ASP A 63 -7.72 13.08 -3.84
CA ASP A 63 -7.90 12.38 -5.11
C ASP A 63 -9.27 12.65 -5.72
N GLY A 64 -10.36 12.42 -4.95
CA GLY A 64 -11.72 12.45 -5.47
C GLY A 64 -12.16 13.84 -5.91
N ASP A 65 -12.04 14.82 -5.04
CA ASP A 65 -12.49 16.20 -5.32
C ASP A 65 -11.68 16.83 -6.46
N LEU A 66 -10.35 16.64 -6.46
CA LEU A 66 -9.49 17.15 -7.54
C LEU A 66 -9.72 16.43 -8.87
N ALA A 67 -9.97 15.11 -8.86
CA ALA A 67 -10.32 14.37 -10.08
C ALA A 67 -11.67 14.82 -10.65
N ASN A 68 -12.69 14.95 -9.80
CA ASN A 68 -14.01 15.43 -10.20
C ASN A 68 -13.98 16.89 -10.70
N ALA A 69 -13.09 17.72 -10.15
CA ALA A 69 -12.82 19.09 -10.64
C ALA A 69 -11.97 19.11 -11.92
N GLN A 70 -11.54 17.96 -12.46
CA GLN A 70 -10.61 17.86 -13.59
C GLN A 70 -9.29 18.62 -13.39
N ALA A 71 -8.85 18.71 -12.13
CA ALA A 71 -7.71 19.52 -11.69
C ALA A 71 -6.37 18.76 -11.70
N ILE A 72 -6.34 17.49 -12.13
CA ILE A 72 -5.13 16.68 -12.06
C ILE A 72 -4.47 16.58 -13.43
N LEU A 73 -3.24 17.08 -13.54
CA LEU A 73 -2.38 16.97 -14.70
C LEU A 73 -1.68 15.60 -14.76
N TYR A 74 -1.21 15.15 -13.60
CA TYR A 74 -0.46 13.90 -13.43
C TYR A 74 -0.52 13.44 -11.96
N ARG A 75 -0.51 12.14 -11.71
CA ARG A 75 -0.57 11.57 -10.35
C ARG A 75 0.36 10.38 -10.18
N ALA A 76 1.13 10.36 -9.10
CA ALA A 76 1.94 9.23 -8.64
C ALA A 76 2.03 9.24 -7.09
N PRO A 77 2.32 8.11 -6.43
CA PRO A 77 2.56 6.76 -6.95
C PRO A 77 1.37 5.80 -6.73
N TYR A 78 0.32 6.20 -6.01
CA TYR A 78 -0.70 5.28 -5.53
C TYR A 78 -2.05 5.96 -5.32
N THR A 79 -3.13 5.25 -5.59
CA THR A 79 -4.48 5.61 -5.21
C THR A 79 -5.41 4.39 -5.11
N THR A 80 -6.45 4.53 -4.29
CA THR A 80 -7.60 3.59 -4.21
C THR A 80 -8.92 4.35 -4.29
N ASN A 81 -8.90 5.67 -4.47
CA ASN A 81 -10.11 6.48 -4.50
C ASN A 81 -10.99 6.12 -5.71
N PRO A 82 -12.28 5.81 -5.54
CA PRO A 82 -13.15 5.35 -6.62
C PRO A 82 -13.43 6.42 -7.69
N ASP A 83 -13.53 7.71 -7.31
CA ASP A 83 -13.74 8.80 -8.26
C ASP A 83 -12.49 8.98 -9.12
N PHE A 84 -11.33 9.04 -8.49
CA PHE A 84 -10.06 9.12 -9.20
C PHE A 84 -9.87 7.93 -10.17
N ARG A 85 -10.11 6.70 -9.70
CA ARG A 85 -10.03 5.50 -10.54
C ARG A 85 -10.89 5.56 -11.79
N LYS A 86 -12.08 6.15 -11.67
CA LYS A 86 -12.99 6.34 -12.81
C LYS A 86 -12.31 7.16 -13.91
N HIS A 87 -11.73 8.30 -13.56
CA HIS A 87 -11.06 9.20 -14.50
C HIS A 87 -9.80 8.57 -15.10
N VAL A 88 -9.00 7.85 -14.31
CA VAL A 88 -7.84 7.09 -14.83
C VAL A 88 -8.27 6.03 -15.84
N ASN A 89 -9.30 5.23 -15.51
CA ASN A 89 -9.80 4.18 -16.39
C ASN A 89 -10.49 4.72 -17.65
N MET A 90 -10.87 6.00 -17.68
CA MET A 90 -11.36 6.70 -18.87
C MET A 90 -10.23 7.33 -19.68
N GLY A 91 -8.98 7.26 -19.22
CA GLY A 91 -7.82 7.85 -19.88
C GLY A 91 -7.72 9.37 -19.73
N GLU A 92 -8.43 9.95 -18.79
CA GLU A 92 -8.50 11.40 -18.58
C GLU A 92 -7.36 11.92 -17.69
N ILE A 93 -6.84 11.09 -16.79
CA ILE A 93 -5.75 11.44 -15.88
C ILE A 93 -4.57 10.49 -16.14
N PRO A 94 -3.40 11.00 -16.53
CA PRO A 94 -2.15 10.24 -16.52
C PRO A 94 -1.80 9.83 -15.10
N TYR A 95 -1.69 8.53 -14.88
CA TYR A 95 -1.38 7.95 -13.60
C TYR A 95 -0.23 6.96 -13.73
N ASN A 96 0.74 7.06 -12.83
CA ASN A 96 1.85 6.14 -12.74
C ASN A 96 1.94 5.58 -11.32
N ASP A 97 1.77 4.28 -11.18
CA ASP A 97 2.11 3.60 -9.93
C ASP A 97 3.54 3.08 -9.98
N LEU A 98 4.17 3.07 -8.82
CA LEU A 98 5.52 2.55 -8.65
C LEU A 98 5.70 2.00 -7.23
N HIS A 99 6.80 1.28 -7.04
CA HIS A 99 7.18 0.83 -5.71
C HIS A 99 7.34 2.02 -4.77
N LEU A 100 6.74 1.97 -3.59
CA LEU A 100 6.68 3.10 -2.68
C LEU A 100 8.05 3.49 -2.13
N SER A 101 8.99 2.54 -2.09
CA SER A 101 10.40 2.85 -1.77
C SER A 101 11.07 3.79 -2.78
N HIS A 102 10.53 3.90 -4.00
CA HIS A 102 11.13 4.69 -5.09
C HIS A 102 10.64 6.14 -5.14
N MET A 103 9.42 6.43 -4.71
CA MET A 103 8.79 7.73 -4.96
C MET A 103 9.64 8.91 -4.48
N ALA A 104 10.09 8.89 -3.22
CA ALA A 104 10.89 9.95 -2.65
C ALA A 104 12.24 10.13 -3.38
N GLN A 105 12.92 9.03 -3.66
CA GLN A 105 14.22 9.08 -4.36
C GLN A 105 14.09 9.54 -5.82
N GLU A 106 13.04 9.13 -6.55
CA GLU A 106 12.84 9.56 -7.94
C GLU A 106 12.48 11.03 -8.05
N LEU A 107 11.77 11.59 -7.06
CA LEU A 107 11.60 13.04 -6.92
C LEU A 107 12.95 13.72 -6.73
N ARG A 108 13.82 13.21 -5.82
CA ARG A 108 15.17 13.75 -5.59
C ARG A 108 16.07 13.63 -6.82
N TYR A 109 15.89 12.61 -7.65
CA TYR A 109 16.63 12.46 -8.92
C TYR A 109 16.12 13.39 -10.03
N GLY A 110 15.02 14.10 -9.80
CA GLY A 110 14.45 15.03 -10.75
C GLY A 110 13.70 14.36 -11.91
N PHE A 111 13.30 13.08 -11.77
CA PHE A 111 12.61 12.34 -12.84
C PHE A 111 11.25 12.95 -13.20
N TYR A 112 10.64 13.67 -12.25
CA TYR A 112 9.34 14.34 -12.41
C TYR A 112 9.45 15.87 -12.57
N GLY A 113 10.68 16.39 -12.72
CA GLY A 113 10.93 17.83 -12.74
C GLY A 113 10.99 18.46 -11.35
N ASP A 114 10.94 19.79 -11.31
CA ASP A 114 10.98 20.54 -10.06
C ASP A 114 9.67 20.38 -9.28
N VAL A 115 9.75 20.44 -7.96
CA VAL A 115 8.60 20.53 -7.06
C VAL A 115 8.37 22.00 -6.70
N ASP A 116 7.24 22.55 -7.10
CA ASP A 116 6.91 23.96 -6.84
C ASP A 116 6.39 24.13 -5.41
N TRP A 117 5.51 23.24 -4.97
CA TRP A 117 4.85 23.30 -3.68
C TRP A 117 4.98 22.01 -2.88
N ALA A 118 5.19 22.16 -1.57
CA ALA A 118 4.85 21.11 -0.61
C ALA A 118 3.65 21.55 0.21
N ILE A 119 2.67 20.67 0.41
CA ILE A 119 1.54 20.88 1.32
C ILE A 119 1.60 19.81 2.39
N LEU A 120 1.90 20.20 3.63
CA LEU A 120 2.17 19.26 4.71
C LEU A 120 1.18 19.46 5.87
N GLU A 121 0.46 18.41 6.23
CA GLU A 121 -0.30 18.37 7.46
C GLU A 121 0.63 18.12 8.65
N VAL A 122 0.51 18.95 9.69
CA VAL A 122 1.36 18.89 10.87
C VAL A 122 0.52 19.06 12.15
N CYS A 123 0.97 18.47 13.26
CA CYS A 123 0.31 18.61 14.57
C CYS A 123 0.94 19.66 15.46
N ASP A 124 2.18 20.07 15.17
CA ASP A 124 2.92 21.07 15.96
C ASP A 124 3.98 21.74 15.09
N ILE A 125 4.36 22.98 15.45
CA ILE A 125 5.39 23.79 14.78
C ILE A 125 6.20 24.50 15.84
N GLU A 126 7.52 24.33 15.82
CA GLU A 126 8.46 25.02 16.69
C GLU A 126 9.40 25.92 15.87
N GLU A 127 9.61 27.15 16.30
CA GLU A 127 10.61 28.04 15.69
C GLU A 127 12.00 27.77 16.27
N VAL A 128 12.94 27.36 15.43
CA VAL A 128 14.31 27.04 15.85
C VAL A 128 15.30 27.79 14.93
N GLY A 129 15.83 28.92 15.40
CA GLY A 129 16.72 29.73 14.58
C GLY A 129 16.04 30.24 13.30
N ASN A 130 16.62 29.90 12.14
CA ASN A 130 16.09 30.26 10.83
C ASN A 130 15.13 29.21 10.25
N ASP A 131 14.86 28.13 10.98
CA ASP A 131 14.03 27.04 10.54
C ASP A 131 12.74 26.93 11.38
N TYR A 132 11.72 26.29 10.79
CA TYR A 132 10.65 25.65 11.53
C TYR A 132 10.96 24.15 11.67
N HIS A 133 10.86 23.62 12.88
CA HIS A 133 10.73 22.20 13.12
C HIS A 133 9.25 21.86 13.13
N VAL A 134 8.79 21.10 12.14
CA VAL A 134 7.39 20.72 12.00
C VAL A 134 7.21 19.25 12.32
N TYR A 135 6.14 18.95 13.05
CA TYR A 135 5.86 17.61 13.54
C TYR A 135 4.67 17.03 12.79
N LEU A 136 4.88 15.88 12.15
CA LEU A 136 3.87 15.22 11.32
C LEU A 136 2.74 14.64 12.17
N THR A 137 1.60 14.39 11.57
CA THR A 137 0.41 13.84 12.23
C THR A 137 0.42 12.31 12.26
N ALA A 138 -0.46 11.64 11.53
CA ALA A 138 -0.62 10.19 11.58
C ALA A 138 0.21 9.42 10.54
N ALA A 139 1.04 10.10 9.75
CA ALA A 139 1.85 9.43 8.71
C ALA A 139 3.14 10.19 8.37
N GLY A 140 4.19 9.42 7.99
CA GLY A 140 5.45 9.96 7.49
C GLY A 140 5.42 10.32 6.00
N GLY A 141 4.88 9.42 5.17
CA GLY A 141 4.76 9.60 3.73
C GLY A 141 6.09 9.92 3.05
N ILE A 142 6.06 10.95 2.19
CA ILE A 142 7.26 11.56 1.58
C ILE A 142 7.54 12.96 2.12
N SER A 143 6.96 13.31 3.26
CA SER A 143 6.95 14.68 3.80
C SER A 143 8.33 15.32 3.91
N PRO A 144 9.40 14.65 4.38
CA PRO A 144 10.73 15.25 4.44
C PRO A 144 11.28 15.60 3.06
N THR A 145 11.16 14.71 2.10
CA THR A 145 11.58 14.94 0.71
C THR A 145 10.77 16.04 0.05
N ALA A 146 9.45 16.07 0.26
CA ALA A 146 8.57 17.13 -0.22
C ALA A 146 9.01 18.51 0.29
N ALA A 147 9.23 18.65 1.60
CA ALA A 147 9.71 19.88 2.23
C ALA A 147 11.07 20.34 1.69
N ARG A 148 11.98 19.38 1.51
CA ARG A 148 13.35 19.65 1.04
C ARG A 148 13.37 20.15 -0.41
N LEU A 149 12.60 19.51 -1.31
CA LEU A 149 12.64 19.81 -2.74
C LEU A 149 11.79 21.02 -3.12
N ALA A 150 10.66 21.23 -2.47
CA ALA A 150 9.72 22.27 -2.83
C ALA A 150 10.35 23.68 -2.78
N LYS A 151 9.97 24.52 -3.74
CA LYS A 151 10.31 25.95 -3.74
C LYS A 151 9.56 26.68 -2.63
N HIS A 152 8.31 26.28 -2.40
CA HIS A 152 7.42 26.86 -1.39
C HIS A 152 6.71 25.77 -0.59
N VAL A 153 6.41 26.07 0.68
CA VAL A 153 5.74 25.13 1.60
C VAL A 153 4.50 25.79 2.19
N ILE A 154 3.40 25.08 2.17
CA ILE A 154 2.18 25.39 2.92
C ILE A 154 2.09 24.37 4.06
N LEU A 155 1.92 24.83 5.28
CA LEU A 155 1.72 23.99 6.46
C LEU A 155 0.24 24.02 6.84
N GLU A 156 -0.40 22.86 6.93
CA GLU A 156 -1.73 22.72 7.54
C GLU A 156 -1.56 22.27 8.99
N LEU A 157 -1.65 23.22 9.93
CA LEU A 157 -1.62 22.94 11.37
C LEU A 157 -3.00 22.42 11.78
N ASN A 158 -3.09 21.10 11.92
CA ASN A 158 -4.35 20.43 12.17
C ASN A 158 -4.51 20.06 13.66
N SER A 159 -5.29 20.86 14.38
CA SER A 159 -5.55 20.69 15.81
C SER A 159 -6.43 19.49 16.17
N PHE A 160 -6.93 18.72 15.19
CA PHE A 160 -7.54 17.42 15.44
C PHE A 160 -6.51 16.42 15.97
N HIS A 161 -5.28 16.51 15.51
CA HIS A 161 -4.20 15.64 15.97
C HIS A 161 -3.53 16.21 17.24
N ASN A 162 -3.26 15.30 18.18
CA ASN A 162 -2.57 15.66 19.40
C ASN A 162 -1.09 16.00 19.12
N PRO A 163 -0.54 17.15 19.61
CA PRO A 163 0.87 17.48 19.44
C PRO A 163 1.84 16.40 19.93
N ASN A 164 1.42 15.53 20.85
CA ASN A 164 2.22 14.39 21.31
C ASN A 164 2.44 13.33 20.22
N ALA A 165 1.74 13.37 19.07
CA ALA A 165 2.04 12.52 17.92
C ALA A 165 3.51 12.62 17.49
N LYS A 166 4.18 13.74 17.75
CA LYS A 166 5.63 13.91 17.51
C LYS A 166 6.50 12.82 18.13
N TYR A 167 6.10 12.23 19.24
CA TYR A 167 6.91 11.23 19.94
C TYR A 167 6.95 9.85 19.26
N ILE A 168 6.09 9.58 18.29
CA ILE A 168 6.09 8.32 17.54
C ILE A 168 6.78 8.42 16.17
N HIS A 169 7.24 9.60 15.76
CA HIS A 169 7.93 9.78 14.48
C HIS A 169 9.45 9.57 14.58
N ASP A 170 10.01 9.03 13.49
CA ASP A 170 11.45 8.87 13.26
C ASP A 170 11.78 9.26 11.81
N VAL A 171 12.04 10.53 11.60
CA VAL A 171 12.32 11.11 10.29
C VAL A 171 13.81 10.97 9.97
N TYR A 172 14.11 10.17 8.95
CA TYR A 172 15.47 9.94 8.45
C TYR A 172 15.49 9.96 6.93
N GLU A 173 16.16 10.93 6.33
CA GLU A 173 16.38 10.95 4.89
C GLU A 173 17.74 10.31 4.54
N PRO A 174 17.74 9.22 3.74
CA PRO A 174 18.99 8.66 3.27
C PRO A 174 19.67 9.61 2.28
N LEU A 175 21.00 9.54 2.23
CA LEU A 175 21.76 10.23 1.19
C LEU A 175 21.49 9.61 -0.16
N ASP A 176 21.60 10.43 -1.22
CA ASP A 176 21.46 9.94 -2.59
C ASP A 176 22.78 9.30 -3.08
N PRO A 177 22.73 8.41 -4.08
CA PRO A 177 23.92 7.86 -4.70
C PRO A 177 24.84 8.98 -5.27
N PRO A 178 26.18 8.79 -5.23
CA PRO A 178 26.90 7.61 -4.75
C PRO A 178 27.21 7.63 -3.24
N TYR A 179 26.64 8.57 -2.48
CA TYR A 179 26.96 8.81 -1.06
C TYR A 179 26.05 8.04 -0.10
N ARG A 180 25.12 7.23 -0.63
CA ARG A 180 24.17 6.44 0.17
C ARG A 180 24.93 5.48 1.09
N LYS A 181 24.49 5.40 2.34
CA LYS A 181 25.03 4.50 3.37
C LYS A 181 23.98 3.47 3.76
N ALA A 182 24.42 2.39 4.40
CA ALA A 182 23.52 1.43 5.02
C ALA A 182 22.61 2.14 6.04
N ILE A 183 21.31 1.80 6.01
CA ILE A 183 20.34 2.35 6.95
C ILE A 183 20.46 1.55 8.27
N PRO A 184 20.86 2.16 9.41
CA PRO A 184 21.24 1.41 10.62
C PRO A 184 20.00 1.01 11.47
N ILE A 185 19.04 0.31 10.86
CA ILE A 185 17.89 -0.30 11.54
C ILE A 185 18.13 -1.82 11.59
N GLU A 186 18.34 -2.35 12.77
CA GLU A 186 18.60 -3.77 13.05
C GLU A 186 17.42 -4.43 13.77
N HIS A 187 16.60 -3.62 14.46
CA HIS A 187 15.38 -4.06 15.15
C HIS A 187 14.21 -3.16 14.76
N VAL A 188 12.99 -3.67 14.88
CA VAL A 188 11.76 -2.94 14.48
C VAL A 188 11.63 -1.60 15.19
N GLY A 189 11.98 -1.54 16.48
CA GLY A 189 11.88 -0.34 17.32
C GLY A 189 13.04 0.65 17.21
N ASP A 190 14.10 0.35 16.42
CA ASP A 190 15.26 1.24 16.32
C ASP A 190 14.86 2.60 15.74
N ARG A 191 15.32 3.68 16.36
CA ARG A 191 15.14 5.05 15.88
C ARG A 191 16.49 5.62 15.48
N ILE A 192 16.55 6.22 14.30
CA ILE A 192 17.80 6.65 13.67
C ILE A 192 17.77 8.11 13.20
N GLY A 193 16.61 8.73 13.24
CA GLY A 193 16.36 10.09 12.75
C GLY A 193 15.94 11.06 13.86
N GLN A 194 15.12 12.04 13.45
CA GLN A 194 14.59 13.08 14.30
C GLN A 194 13.05 12.97 14.35
N PRO A 195 12.39 13.51 15.38
CA PRO A 195 10.91 13.49 15.44
C PRO A 195 10.27 14.57 14.57
N PHE A 196 11.02 15.39 13.85
CA PHE A 196 10.54 16.54 13.08
C PHE A 196 11.13 16.58 11.67
N VAL A 197 10.49 17.38 10.81
CA VAL A 197 11.06 17.87 9.55
C VAL A 197 11.53 19.29 9.73
N SER A 198 12.80 19.62 9.42
CA SER A 198 13.32 20.99 9.45
C SER A 198 13.09 21.69 8.13
N ILE A 199 12.49 22.86 8.16
CA ILE A 199 12.11 23.65 6.97
C ILE A 199 12.60 25.10 7.15
N PRO A 200 13.43 25.63 6.23
CA PRO A 200 13.81 27.04 6.25
C PRO A 200 12.58 27.96 6.25
N LYS A 201 12.54 28.93 7.14
CA LYS A 201 11.39 29.85 7.28
C LYS A 201 11.04 30.57 5.99
N GLU A 202 12.04 30.91 5.17
CA GLU A 202 11.84 31.57 3.88
C GLU A 202 11.08 30.72 2.86
N LYS A 203 11.05 29.40 3.00
CA LYS A 203 10.25 28.53 2.14
C LYS A 203 8.78 28.48 2.53
N VAL A 204 8.44 28.78 3.78
CA VAL A 204 7.08 28.66 4.30
C VAL A 204 6.24 29.84 3.84
N ALA A 205 5.43 29.65 2.82
CA ALA A 205 4.54 30.66 2.24
C ALA A 205 3.36 30.96 3.16
N GLY A 206 2.94 30.00 4.00
CA GLY A 206 1.89 30.20 4.97
C GLY A 206 1.56 29.00 5.83
N ILE A 207 0.86 29.30 6.92
CA ILE A 207 0.30 28.31 7.84
C ILE A 207 -1.21 28.45 7.82
N VAL A 208 -1.89 27.34 7.54
CA VAL A 208 -3.35 27.18 7.54
C VAL A 208 -3.74 26.41 8.80
N GLU A 209 -4.49 27.04 9.69
CA GLU A 209 -5.03 26.37 10.87
C GLU A 209 -6.33 25.65 10.49
N CYS A 210 -6.45 24.38 10.89
CA CYS A 210 -7.64 23.58 10.66
C CYS A 210 -7.90 22.61 11.81
N ASN A 211 -9.10 22.03 11.81
CA ASN A 211 -9.49 20.95 12.73
C ASN A 211 -10.33 19.96 11.94
N ILE A 212 -9.67 19.04 11.25
CA ILE A 212 -10.31 18.10 10.31
C ILE A 212 -9.78 16.69 10.60
N PRO A 213 -10.66 15.72 10.90
CA PRO A 213 -10.24 14.33 11.10
C PRO A 213 -9.69 13.72 9.81
N ASP A 214 -8.92 12.65 9.95
CA ASP A 214 -8.50 11.83 8.83
C ASP A 214 -9.70 11.19 8.11
N GLU A 215 -9.61 11.04 6.79
CA GLU A 215 -10.67 10.44 5.97
C GLU A 215 -10.65 8.90 6.03
N ALA A 216 -10.10 8.34 7.13
CA ALA A 216 -10.04 6.91 7.35
C ALA A 216 -11.45 6.32 7.47
N ARG A 217 -11.66 5.20 6.79
CA ARG A 217 -12.92 4.44 6.87
C ARG A 217 -12.65 3.15 7.62
N ALA A 218 -13.60 2.74 8.44
CA ALA A 218 -13.57 1.41 9.05
C ALA A 218 -13.50 0.35 7.95
N PHE A 219 -12.64 -0.62 8.13
CA PHE A 219 -12.59 -1.80 7.26
C PHE A 219 -13.83 -2.65 7.49
N LYS A 220 -14.25 -3.37 6.45
CA LYS A 220 -15.34 -4.33 6.57
C LYS A 220 -14.95 -5.44 7.54
N ASP A 221 -15.93 -5.95 8.26
CA ASP A 221 -15.77 -7.17 9.05
C ASP A 221 -15.32 -8.33 8.15
N SER A 222 -14.66 -9.31 8.74
CA SER A 222 -14.31 -10.54 8.05
C SER A 222 -15.58 -11.34 7.70
N ASP A 223 -15.45 -12.23 6.76
CA ASP A 223 -16.47 -13.18 6.34
C ASP A 223 -15.91 -14.62 6.42
N PRO A 224 -16.75 -15.67 6.29
CA PRO A 224 -16.27 -17.06 6.40
C PRO A 224 -15.13 -17.44 5.44
N VAL A 225 -15.03 -16.76 4.28
CA VAL A 225 -13.96 -17.00 3.29
C VAL A 225 -12.66 -16.40 3.80
N THR A 226 -12.70 -15.13 4.20
CA THR A 226 -11.51 -14.43 4.75
C THR A 226 -11.06 -15.03 6.08
N ASP A 227 -11.99 -15.48 6.95
CA ASP A 227 -11.67 -16.17 8.19
C ASP A 227 -10.94 -17.50 7.92
N LYS A 228 -11.40 -18.27 6.92
CA LYS A 228 -10.73 -19.51 6.53
C LYS A 228 -9.33 -19.27 5.98
N ILE A 229 -9.12 -18.24 5.17
CA ILE A 229 -7.80 -17.82 4.70
C ILE A 229 -6.92 -17.43 5.89
N GLY A 230 -7.47 -16.67 6.83
CA GLY A 230 -6.78 -16.26 8.06
C GLY A 230 -6.30 -17.46 8.87
N PHE A 231 -7.21 -18.39 9.15
CA PHE A 231 -6.90 -19.64 9.87
C PHE A 231 -5.82 -20.45 9.17
N LEU A 232 -5.96 -20.71 7.87
CA LEU A 232 -4.98 -21.51 7.10
C LEU A 232 -3.60 -20.85 7.09
N THR A 233 -3.54 -19.53 6.97
CA THR A 233 -2.27 -18.79 6.97
C THR A 233 -1.59 -18.88 8.35
N ALA A 234 -2.34 -18.70 9.43
CA ALA A 234 -1.81 -18.84 10.79
C ALA A 234 -1.32 -20.27 11.08
N GLU A 235 -2.12 -21.28 10.75
CA GLU A 235 -1.75 -22.70 10.89
C GLU A 235 -0.45 -23.02 10.12
N PHE A 236 -0.32 -22.53 8.89
CA PHE A 236 0.88 -22.69 8.09
C PHE A 236 2.12 -22.08 8.77
N LEU A 237 2.01 -20.85 9.29
CA LEU A 237 3.14 -20.18 9.95
C LEU A 237 3.54 -20.90 11.24
N VAL A 238 2.58 -21.40 12.02
CA VAL A 238 2.84 -22.25 13.22
C VAL A 238 3.56 -23.54 12.83
N GLU A 239 3.13 -24.19 11.74
CA GLU A 239 3.82 -25.39 11.27
C GLU A 239 5.25 -25.11 10.79
N GLU A 240 5.48 -23.95 10.13
CA GLU A 240 6.83 -23.52 9.74
C GLU A 240 7.74 -23.28 10.96
N MET A 241 7.19 -22.77 12.07
CA MET A 241 7.92 -22.66 13.34
C MET A 241 8.25 -24.06 13.91
N HIS A 242 7.29 -24.99 13.94
CA HIS A 242 7.52 -26.36 14.43
C HIS A 242 8.59 -27.09 13.60
N LYS A 243 8.66 -26.81 12.30
CA LYS A 243 9.70 -27.35 11.39
C LYS A 243 11.04 -26.62 11.54
N GLY A 244 11.14 -25.59 12.36
CA GLY A 244 12.35 -24.78 12.56
C GLY A 244 12.71 -23.92 11.35
N ARG A 245 11.77 -23.67 10.42
CA ARG A 245 11.96 -22.78 9.27
C ARG A 245 11.59 -21.31 9.57
N ILE A 246 10.82 -21.08 10.62
CA ILE A 246 10.67 -19.76 11.25
C ILE A 246 11.27 -19.89 12.65
N PRO A 247 12.09 -18.90 13.10
CA PRO A 247 12.67 -18.89 14.44
C PRO A 247 11.62 -18.93 15.55
N LYS A 248 11.99 -19.42 16.73
CA LYS A 248 11.08 -19.51 17.89
C LYS A 248 10.58 -18.14 18.38
N GLU A 249 11.38 -17.12 18.19
CA GLU A 249 11.07 -15.71 18.52
C GLU A 249 10.06 -15.10 17.56
N PHE A 250 9.71 -15.81 16.49
CA PHE A 250 8.99 -15.35 15.32
C PHE A 250 9.73 -14.23 14.56
N LEU A 251 9.31 -13.93 13.35
CA LEU A 251 9.89 -12.86 12.54
C LEU A 251 8.91 -11.69 12.46
N PRO A 252 9.39 -10.46 12.21
CA PRO A 252 8.50 -9.33 12.01
C PRO A 252 7.50 -9.60 10.88
N LEU A 253 6.25 -9.20 11.10
CA LEU A 253 5.17 -9.41 10.15
C LEU A 253 4.85 -8.13 9.40
N GLN A 254 4.72 -8.21 8.07
CA GLN A 254 4.03 -7.23 7.24
C GLN A 254 2.69 -7.82 6.83
N SER A 255 1.65 -7.04 6.98
CA SER A 255 0.32 -7.39 6.51
C SER A 255 -0.25 -6.25 5.67
N GLY A 256 -0.93 -6.60 4.59
CA GLY A 256 -1.72 -5.64 3.82
C GLY A 256 -2.88 -5.07 4.65
N VAL A 257 -3.76 -4.32 4.02
CA VAL A 257 -4.95 -3.73 4.65
C VAL A 257 -6.22 -4.49 4.28
N GLY A 258 -7.24 -4.43 5.14
CA GLY A 258 -8.57 -4.97 4.86
C GLY A 258 -8.94 -6.23 5.65
N SER A 259 -10.11 -6.81 5.33
CA SER A 259 -10.71 -7.90 6.10
C SER A 259 -9.86 -9.17 6.16
N THR A 260 -9.23 -9.55 5.05
CA THR A 260 -8.33 -10.73 5.02
C THR A 260 -7.11 -10.51 5.91
N ALA A 261 -6.49 -9.33 5.85
CA ALA A 261 -5.37 -8.97 6.71
C ALA A 261 -5.76 -9.02 8.20
N ASN A 262 -6.91 -8.45 8.54
CA ASN A 262 -7.43 -8.47 9.91
C ASN A 262 -7.73 -9.90 10.38
N ALA A 263 -8.29 -10.77 9.53
CA ALA A 263 -8.56 -12.16 9.85
C ALA A 263 -7.25 -12.94 10.15
N ILE A 264 -6.20 -12.71 9.36
CA ILE A 264 -4.88 -13.33 9.57
C ILE A 264 -4.26 -12.84 10.89
N LEU A 265 -4.26 -11.54 11.12
CA LEU A 265 -3.72 -10.94 12.35
C LEU A 265 -4.50 -11.42 13.59
N GLY A 266 -5.82 -11.50 13.49
CA GLY A 266 -6.68 -12.04 14.55
C GLY A 266 -6.33 -13.50 14.87
N ALA A 267 -6.24 -14.35 13.85
CA ALA A 267 -5.89 -15.75 14.01
C ALA A 267 -4.50 -15.95 14.64
N LEU A 268 -3.51 -15.17 14.22
CA LEU A 268 -2.16 -15.19 14.82
C LEU A 268 -2.14 -14.65 16.25
N GLY A 269 -2.93 -13.60 16.52
CA GLY A 269 -3.02 -13.00 17.85
C GLY A 269 -3.66 -13.93 18.90
N GLU A 270 -4.58 -14.78 18.48
CA GLU A 270 -5.29 -15.75 19.34
C GLU A 270 -4.52 -17.08 19.50
N ASP A 271 -3.61 -17.42 18.60
CA ASP A 271 -2.88 -18.69 18.63
C ASP A 271 -1.80 -18.68 19.72
N LYS A 272 -1.91 -19.63 20.66
CA LYS A 272 -1.00 -19.76 21.80
C LYS A 272 0.39 -20.29 21.43
N HIS A 273 0.55 -20.85 20.25
CA HIS A 273 1.84 -21.34 19.75
C HIS A 273 2.67 -20.24 19.11
N VAL A 274 2.04 -19.12 18.73
CA VAL A 274 2.72 -17.94 18.23
C VAL A 274 3.16 -17.09 19.43
N PRO A 275 4.47 -16.82 19.62
CA PRO A 275 4.93 -15.92 20.67
C PRO A 275 4.50 -14.47 20.38
N ASP A 276 4.69 -13.57 21.35
CA ASP A 276 4.54 -12.14 21.10
C ASP A 276 5.57 -11.69 20.06
N PHE A 277 5.12 -10.98 19.04
CA PHE A 277 5.90 -10.68 17.84
C PHE A 277 5.98 -9.18 17.54
N ASN A 278 6.74 -8.84 16.52
CA ASN A 278 6.91 -7.47 16.04
C ASN A 278 6.21 -7.28 14.70
N ILE A 279 5.83 -6.03 14.40
CA ILE A 279 5.26 -5.65 13.10
C ILE A 279 6.16 -4.63 12.42
N TYR A 280 6.56 -4.91 11.18
CA TYR A 280 7.26 -3.99 10.29
C TYR A 280 6.47 -3.92 8.98
N THR A 281 5.72 -2.85 8.78
CA THR A 281 4.72 -2.75 7.71
C THR A 281 4.62 -1.33 7.15
N GLU A 282 3.75 -1.10 6.20
CA GLU A 282 3.42 0.24 5.70
C GLU A 282 2.33 0.90 6.53
N VAL A 283 1.29 0.14 6.86
CA VAL A 283 0.03 0.65 7.43
C VAL A 283 -0.32 -0.13 8.68
N LEU A 284 -0.56 0.59 9.76
CA LEU A 284 -1.12 0.02 10.98
C LEU A 284 -2.62 0.27 11.03
N GLN A 285 -3.37 -0.78 11.35
CA GLN A 285 -4.82 -0.79 11.48
C GLN A 285 -5.23 -0.95 12.95
N ASP A 286 -6.50 -0.74 13.26
CA ASP A 286 -7.08 -0.85 14.60
C ASP A 286 -6.72 -2.17 15.29
N SER A 287 -6.74 -3.29 14.54
CA SER A 287 -6.38 -4.61 15.06
C SER A 287 -4.95 -4.68 15.62
N VAL A 288 -4.00 -4.00 14.98
CA VAL A 288 -2.60 -3.96 15.46
C VAL A 288 -2.48 -3.13 16.73
N VAL A 289 -3.14 -1.98 16.80
CA VAL A 289 -3.16 -1.13 18.01
C VAL A 289 -3.76 -1.92 19.17
N ALA A 290 -4.86 -2.63 18.95
CA ALA A 290 -5.44 -3.50 19.96
C ALA A 290 -4.48 -4.59 20.43
N MET A 291 -3.79 -5.27 19.52
CA MET A 291 -2.78 -6.29 19.86
C MET A 291 -1.60 -5.71 20.63
N MET A 292 -1.17 -4.48 20.33
CA MET A 292 -0.12 -3.77 21.07
C MET A 292 -0.55 -3.53 22.52
N LEU A 293 -1.77 -3.00 22.73
CA LEU A 293 -2.32 -2.75 24.06
C LEU A 293 -2.51 -4.03 24.87
N HIS A 294 -2.74 -5.17 24.21
CA HIS A 294 -2.81 -6.49 24.86
C HIS A 294 -1.46 -7.20 25.00
N GLY A 295 -0.37 -6.57 24.55
CA GLY A 295 1.00 -7.11 24.67
C GLY A 295 1.34 -8.23 23.68
N ARG A 296 0.48 -8.51 22.68
CA ARG A 296 0.74 -9.52 21.63
C ARG A 296 1.70 -9.00 20.55
N VAL A 297 1.67 -7.71 20.29
CA VAL A 297 2.65 -7.02 19.45
C VAL A 297 3.53 -6.19 20.36
N LYS A 298 4.85 -6.47 20.34
CA LYS A 298 5.86 -5.80 21.19
C LYS A 298 6.19 -4.43 20.63
N ASP A 299 6.70 -4.40 19.41
CA ASP A 299 7.08 -3.17 18.72
C ASP A 299 6.46 -3.16 17.32
N ALA A 300 6.04 -1.99 16.87
CA ALA A 300 5.51 -1.77 15.55
C ALA A 300 6.22 -0.59 14.86
N SER A 301 6.58 -0.79 13.60
CA SER A 301 7.14 0.26 12.74
C SER A 301 6.36 0.31 11.43
N ALA A 302 5.91 1.51 11.04
CA ALA A 302 5.11 1.69 9.84
C ALA A 302 5.30 3.08 9.22
N CYS A 303 4.65 3.30 8.08
CA CYS A 303 4.55 4.63 7.47
C CYS A 303 3.35 5.40 8.00
N SER A 304 2.25 4.73 8.34
CA SER A 304 1.03 5.39 8.82
C SER A 304 0.24 4.60 9.86
N LEU A 305 -0.49 5.37 10.67
CA LEU A 305 -1.63 4.93 11.48
C LEU A 305 -2.91 5.18 10.67
N THR A 306 -3.38 4.17 9.95
CA THR A 306 -4.65 4.23 9.21
C THR A 306 -5.71 3.53 10.03
N VAL A 307 -6.13 4.19 11.07
CA VAL A 307 -7.02 3.68 12.10
C VAL A 307 -8.29 4.52 12.19
N SER A 308 -9.32 4.00 12.83
CA SER A 308 -10.51 4.79 13.17
C SER A 308 -10.14 5.97 14.09
N ASN A 309 -10.97 7.01 14.07
CA ASN A 309 -10.73 8.16 14.93
C ASN A 309 -10.73 7.77 16.43
N GLU A 310 -11.57 6.83 16.81
CA GLU A 310 -11.64 6.28 18.16
C GLU A 310 -10.33 5.58 18.55
N CYS A 311 -9.78 4.77 17.64
CA CYS A 311 -8.51 4.08 17.86
C CYS A 311 -7.34 5.08 17.88
N LEU A 312 -7.35 6.12 17.03
CA LEU A 312 -6.34 7.18 17.06
C LEU A 312 -6.33 7.91 18.41
N MET A 313 -7.50 8.21 18.97
CA MET A 313 -7.57 8.82 20.30
C MET A 313 -7.02 7.87 21.38
N GLN A 314 -7.29 6.55 21.29
CA GLN A 314 -6.68 5.58 22.20
C GLN A 314 -5.15 5.60 22.14
N VAL A 315 -4.56 5.75 20.93
CA VAL A 315 -3.10 5.91 20.81
C VAL A 315 -2.63 7.17 21.51
N TYR A 316 -3.30 8.29 21.33
CA TYR A 316 -2.93 9.56 21.96
C TYR A 316 -3.09 9.53 23.49
N ASP A 317 -4.12 8.90 24.00
CA ASP A 317 -4.37 8.75 25.43
C ASP A 317 -3.34 7.81 26.11
N ASN A 318 -2.74 6.90 25.35
CA ASN A 318 -1.73 5.95 25.83
C ASN A 318 -0.31 6.27 25.28
N MET A 319 -0.02 7.53 25.01
CA MET A 319 1.25 7.96 24.40
C MET A 319 2.48 7.55 25.20
N ASP A 320 2.40 7.44 26.52
CA ASP A 320 3.49 6.96 27.37
C ASP A 320 3.94 5.53 27.04
N TYR A 321 3.00 4.71 26.56
CA TYR A 321 3.30 3.39 26.02
C TYR A 321 3.77 3.49 24.56
N PHE A 322 2.99 4.14 23.69
CA PHE A 322 3.24 4.12 22.25
C PHE A 322 4.53 4.83 21.84
N LYS A 323 4.96 5.88 22.55
CA LYS A 323 6.25 6.55 22.27
C LYS A 323 7.48 5.63 22.33
N ASN A 324 7.38 4.51 23.04
CA ASN A 324 8.47 3.53 23.19
C ASN A 324 8.33 2.31 22.28
N HIS A 325 7.11 2.03 21.78
CA HIS A 325 6.80 0.79 21.06
C HIS A 325 6.27 0.99 19.64
N LEU A 326 5.95 2.23 19.27
CA LEU A 326 5.45 2.59 17.95
C LEU A 326 6.37 3.57 17.26
N THR A 327 6.75 3.30 16.01
CA THR A 327 7.58 4.20 15.21
C THR A 327 6.96 4.43 13.84
N LEU A 328 6.65 5.69 13.52
CA LEU A 328 6.23 6.09 12.18
C LEU A 328 7.41 6.65 11.40
N ARG A 329 7.61 6.15 10.18
CA ARG A 329 8.72 6.49 9.28
C ARG A 329 8.20 6.99 7.94
N GLN A 330 9.03 7.69 7.18
CA GLN A 330 8.71 7.94 5.77
C GLN A 330 8.70 6.63 4.96
N SER A 331 7.96 6.63 3.83
CA SER A 331 7.73 5.45 3.00
C SER A 331 9.03 4.84 2.46
N GLU A 332 10.03 5.65 2.13
CA GLU A 332 11.34 5.16 1.66
C GLU A 332 12.07 4.29 2.70
N ILE A 333 11.79 4.48 3.99
CA ILE A 333 12.39 3.68 5.08
C ILE A 333 11.50 2.50 5.43
N SER A 334 10.19 2.69 5.61
CA SER A 334 9.26 1.58 5.93
C SER A 334 9.22 0.54 4.80
N ASN A 335 9.40 0.96 3.55
CA ASN A 335 9.40 0.12 2.37
C ASN A 335 10.82 -0.24 1.88
N SER A 336 11.86 0.07 2.64
CA SER A 336 13.24 -0.17 2.21
C SER A 336 13.52 -1.66 2.00
N PRO A 337 13.89 -2.09 0.78
CA PRO A 337 14.29 -3.47 0.50
C PRO A 337 15.45 -3.96 1.40
N GLU A 338 16.38 -3.08 1.73
CA GLU A 338 17.51 -3.37 2.60
C GLU A 338 17.04 -3.77 4.01
N ILE A 339 16.12 -3.00 4.60
CA ILE A 339 15.63 -3.24 5.95
C ILE A 339 14.70 -4.46 5.98
N ILE A 340 13.78 -4.58 5.05
CA ILE A 340 12.86 -5.72 4.94
C ILE A 340 13.65 -7.03 4.91
N ARG A 341 14.72 -7.08 4.13
CA ARG A 341 15.59 -8.26 4.02
C ARG A 341 16.40 -8.52 5.28
N ARG A 342 16.95 -7.47 5.89
CA ARG A 342 17.74 -7.58 7.13
C ARG A 342 16.90 -8.07 8.30
N LEU A 343 15.69 -7.54 8.47
CA LEU A 343 14.78 -7.94 9.54
C LEU A 343 14.17 -9.34 9.32
N GLY A 344 14.23 -9.86 8.09
CA GLY A 344 13.63 -11.15 7.75
C GLY A 344 12.10 -11.12 7.78
N VAL A 345 11.49 -10.04 7.26
CA VAL A 345 10.03 -9.84 7.32
C VAL A 345 9.26 -10.97 6.65
N ILE A 346 8.22 -11.48 7.29
CA ILE A 346 7.18 -12.31 6.66
C ILE A 346 6.17 -11.36 6.04
N ALA A 347 6.05 -11.39 4.70
CA ALA A 347 5.17 -10.50 3.97
C ALA A 347 3.90 -11.19 3.50
N ILE A 348 2.74 -10.63 3.85
CA ILE A 348 1.42 -11.14 3.48
C ILE A 348 0.64 -10.06 2.74
N ASN A 349 0.35 -10.32 1.47
CA ASN A 349 -0.36 -9.38 0.60
C ASN A 349 -1.54 -10.06 -0.10
N THR A 350 -2.45 -9.25 -0.65
CA THR A 350 -3.64 -9.76 -1.35
C THR A 350 -3.46 -9.69 -2.86
N ALA A 351 -4.02 -10.69 -3.56
CA ALA A 351 -4.07 -10.77 -5.00
C ALA A 351 -5.50 -10.57 -5.53
N ILE A 352 -5.62 -10.07 -6.76
CA ILE A 352 -6.84 -10.14 -7.56
C ILE A 352 -6.91 -11.50 -8.25
N GLU A 353 -5.79 -11.93 -8.83
CA GLU A 353 -5.63 -13.23 -9.46
C GLU A 353 -4.18 -13.72 -9.39
N ALA A 354 -4.01 -15.03 -9.45
CA ALA A 354 -2.71 -15.70 -9.58
C ALA A 354 -2.78 -16.74 -10.71
N ASP A 355 -1.67 -16.91 -11.43
CA ASP A 355 -1.63 -17.94 -12.46
C ASP A 355 -1.07 -19.28 -11.97
N LEU A 356 -1.08 -20.24 -12.88
CA LEU A 356 -0.64 -21.61 -12.61
C LEU A 356 0.84 -21.73 -12.22
N TYR A 357 1.64 -20.70 -12.48
CA TYR A 357 3.08 -20.70 -12.19
C TYR A 357 3.46 -19.85 -11.00
N GLY A 358 2.49 -19.05 -10.48
CA GLY A 358 2.68 -18.22 -9.32
C GLY A 358 3.00 -16.75 -9.64
N ASN A 359 2.75 -16.30 -10.89
CA ASN A 359 2.67 -14.87 -11.14
C ASN A 359 1.40 -14.30 -10.54
N VAL A 360 1.44 -13.06 -10.06
CA VAL A 360 0.33 -12.42 -9.34
C VAL A 360 0.00 -11.06 -9.95
N ASN A 361 -1.30 -10.83 -10.10
CA ASN A 361 -1.90 -9.55 -10.39
C ASN A 361 -2.63 -9.06 -9.13
N SER A 362 -2.26 -7.90 -8.64
CA SER A 362 -2.84 -7.24 -7.46
C SER A 362 -3.44 -5.85 -7.77
N THR A 363 -3.40 -5.40 -9.03
CA THR A 363 -3.73 -4.03 -9.41
C THR A 363 -4.86 -3.90 -10.43
N HIS A 364 -4.98 -4.81 -11.41
CA HIS A 364 -5.89 -4.65 -12.54
C HIS A 364 -6.92 -5.77 -12.67
N ILE A 365 -8.19 -5.41 -12.84
CA ILE A 365 -9.24 -6.37 -13.18
C ILE A 365 -9.22 -6.60 -14.68
N SER A 366 -9.17 -7.88 -15.08
CA SER A 366 -9.14 -8.33 -16.49
C SER A 366 -8.06 -7.59 -17.30
N GLY A 367 -6.93 -7.31 -16.70
CA GLY A 367 -5.72 -6.74 -17.29
C GLY A 367 -5.81 -5.27 -17.73
N THR A 368 -6.96 -4.66 -17.67
CA THR A 368 -7.16 -3.33 -18.24
C THR A 368 -7.71 -2.30 -17.25
N LYS A 369 -8.48 -2.74 -16.27
CA LYS A 369 -9.17 -1.84 -15.36
C LYS A 369 -8.43 -1.72 -14.05
N MET A 370 -7.74 -0.61 -13.86
CA MET A 370 -7.02 -0.29 -12.64
C MET A 370 -7.98 -0.25 -11.45
N MET A 371 -7.62 -0.92 -10.37
CA MET A 371 -8.30 -0.92 -9.07
C MET A 371 -7.54 -0.12 -8.02
N ASN A 372 -6.22 -0.24 -8.02
CA ASN A 372 -5.28 0.46 -7.15
C ASN A 372 -3.89 0.40 -7.78
N GLY A 373 -2.95 1.18 -7.26
CA GLY A 373 -1.54 1.03 -7.61
C GLY A 373 -0.90 -0.20 -6.95
N ILE A 374 0.32 -0.52 -7.35
CA ILE A 374 1.09 -1.65 -6.80
C ILE A 374 1.34 -1.49 -5.29
N GLY A 375 1.40 -0.25 -4.80
CA GLY A 375 1.70 0.04 -3.40
C GLY A 375 3.07 -0.49 -2.99
N GLY A 376 3.16 -0.98 -1.77
CA GLY A 376 4.39 -1.57 -1.25
C GLY A 376 4.47 -3.08 -1.40
N SER A 377 3.47 -3.73 -1.99
CA SER A 377 3.47 -5.19 -2.09
C SER A 377 4.73 -5.72 -2.78
N GLY A 378 5.20 -5.06 -3.84
CA GLY A 378 6.43 -5.44 -4.53
C GLY A 378 7.69 -5.23 -3.68
N ASP A 379 7.76 -4.13 -2.91
CA ASP A 379 8.87 -3.88 -1.98
C ASP A 379 9.00 -5.00 -0.94
N PHE A 380 7.89 -5.37 -0.31
CA PHE A 380 7.87 -6.39 0.73
C PHE A 380 8.02 -7.80 0.17
N ILE A 381 7.19 -8.20 -0.78
CA ILE A 381 7.17 -9.57 -1.32
C ILE A 381 8.53 -9.98 -1.87
N ARG A 382 9.18 -9.11 -2.65
CA ARG A 382 10.47 -9.41 -3.29
C ARG A 382 11.63 -9.52 -2.29
N ASN A 383 11.50 -8.91 -1.11
CA ASN A 383 12.58 -8.83 -0.12
C ASN A 383 12.27 -9.59 1.18
N ALA A 384 11.09 -10.16 1.29
CA ALA A 384 10.67 -10.93 2.46
C ALA A 384 11.51 -12.19 2.69
N TYR A 385 11.56 -12.63 3.93
CA TYR A 385 12.00 -13.97 4.29
C TYR A 385 11.03 -15.03 3.75
N LEU A 386 9.74 -14.74 3.86
CA LEU A 386 8.66 -15.56 3.33
C LEU A 386 7.59 -14.65 2.73
N SER A 387 7.30 -14.83 1.44
CA SER A 387 6.30 -14.09 0.70
C SER A 387 5.03 -14.90 0.52
N ILE A 388 3.90 -14.34 0.96
CA ILE A 388 2.58 -14.99 0.92
C ILE A 388 1.61 -14.07 0.19
N PHE A 389 0.94 -14.60 -0.84
CA PHE A 389 -0.23 -13.96 -1.43
C PHE A 389 -1.51 -14.70 -1.05
N THR A 390 -2.54 -13.94 -0.72
CA THR A 390 -3.86 -14.46 -0.35
C THR A 390 -4.93 -13.90 -1.26
N CYS A 391 -5.91 -14.71 -1.63
CA CYS A 391 -7.13 -14.26 -2.32
C CYS A 391 -8.26 -15.27 -2.11
N PRO A 392 -9.54 -14.84 -2.15
CA PRO A 392 -10.64 -15.77 -2.36
C PRO A 392 -10.46 -16.53 -3.67
N SER A 393 -10.74 -17.83 -3.70
CA SER A 393 -10.56 -18.64 -4.91
C SER A 393 -11.48 -18.24 -6.07
N VAL A 394 -12.59 -17.55 -5.75
CA VAL A 394 -13.56 -17.02 -6.73
C VAL A 394 -14.10 -15.66 -6.29
N ALA A 395 -14.59 -14.91 -7.26
CA ALA A 395 -15.25 -13.62 -7.07
C ALA A 395 -16.61 -13.57 -7.77
N LYS A 396 -17.41 -12.53 -7.45
CA LYS A 396 -18.72 -12.24 -8.05
C LYS A 396 -19.66 -13.45 -8.09
N GLY A 397 -19.82 -14.12 -6.95
CA GLY A 397 -20.73 -15.28 -6.85
C GLY A 397 -20.24 -16.51 -7.61
N GLY A 398 -18.93 -16.66 -7.82
CA GLY A 398 -18.33 -17.82 -8.43
C GLY A 398 -18.17 -17.78 -9.95
N VAL A 399 -18.51 -16.68 -10.63
CA VAL A 399 -18.34 -16.55 -12.09
C VAL A 399 -16.94 -16.15 -12.51
N ILE A 400 -16.10 -15.70 -11.56
CA ILE A 400 -14.70 -15.33 -11.79
C ILE A 400 -13.80 -16.22 -10.93
N SER A 401 -12.87 -16.93 -11.55
CA SER A 401 -11.80 -17.63 -10.86
C SER A 401 -10.65 -16.67 -10.57
N SER A 402 -10.12 -16.71 -9.35
CA SER A 402 -8.86 -16.01 -9.01
C SER A 402 -7.62 -16.81 -9.39
N ILE A 403 -7.76 -18.10 -9.71
CA ILE A 403 -6.70 -18.91 -10.28
C ILE A 403 -6.93 -19.05 -11.76
N VAL A 404 -5.98 -18.62 -12.58
CA VAL A 404 -6.11 -18.50 -14.04
C VAL A 404 -4.91 -19.13 -14.76
N PRO A 405 -5.02 -19.47 -16.06
CA PRO A 405 -3.88 -19.98 -16.83
C PRO A 405 -2.69 -19.02 -16.91
N PHE A 406 -2.95 -17.73 -17.09
CA PHE A 406 -1.96 -16.66 -17.09
C PHE A 406 -2.61 -15.37 -16.58
N VAL A 407 -1.93 -14.64 -15.69
CA VAL A 407 -2.46 -13.37 -15.17
C VAL A 407 -2.61 -12.34 -16.27
N SER A 408 -3.68 -11.58 -16.23
CA SER A 408 -3.99 -10.58 -17.23
C SER A 408 -3.17 -9.29 -17.10
N HIS A 409 -2.56 -9.09 -15.94
CA HIS A 409 -1.57 -8.07 -15.61
C HIS A 409 -0.60 -8.67 -14.59
N GLN A 410 0.68 -8.32 -14.60
CA GLN A 410 1.65 -8.94 -13.71
C GLN A 410 2.34 -7.89 -12.84
N ASP A 411 2.07 -7.97 -11.54
CA ASP A 411 2.71 -7.11 -10.52
C ASP A 411 3.85 -7.82 -9.80
N SER A 412 3.69 -9.13 -9.54
CA SER A 412 4.72 -9.97 -8.95
C SER A 412 4.98 -11.20 -9.80
N SER A 413 6.25 -11.53 -9.99
CA SER A 413 6.64 -12.68 -10.80
C SER A 413 6.66 -13.97 -10.00
N GLU A 414 6.62 -15.11 -10.68
CA GLU A 414 6.78 -16.44 -10.09
C GLU A 414 8.05 -16.58 -9.21
N HIS A 415 9.06 -15.75 -9.45
CA HIS A 415 10.32 -15.77 -8.69
C HIS A 415 10.21 -15.12 -7.31
N ASP A 416 9.21 -14.28 -7.12
CA ASP A 416 9.02 -13.49 -5.90
C ASP A 416 7.97 -14.11 -4.96
N VAL A 417 7.19 -15.10 -5.45
CA VAL A 417 6.05 -15.68 -4.73
C VAL A 417 6.39 -17.06 -4.19
N ASN A 418 6.39 -17.19 -2.86
CA ASN A 418 6.65 -18.45 -2.17
C ASN A 418 5.37 -19.25 -1.91
N ILE A 419 4.32 -18.59 -1.44
CA ILE A 419 3.08 -19.23 -0.95
C ILE A 419 1.87 -18.51 -1.55
N ILE A 420 0.89 -19.28 -1.99
CA ILE A 420 -0.46 -18.79 -2.32
C ILE A 420 -1.46 -19.46 -1.38
N VAL A 421 -2.36 -18.68 -0.81
CA VAL A 421 -3.41 -19.16 0.08
C VAL A 421 -4.78 -18.69 -0.44
N THR A 422 -5.70 -19.65 -0.55
CA THR A 422 -7.12 -19.38 -0.74
C THR A 422 -7.91 -20.08 0.37
N GLU A 423 -9.21 -19.89 0.45
CA GLU A 423 -10.05 -20.66 1.37
C GLU A 423 -10.11 -22.17 1.04
N GLN A 424 -9.63 -22.56 -0.15
CA GLN A 424 -9.53 -23.97 -0.55
C GLN A 424 -8.32 -24.66 0.07
N GLY A 425 -7.21 -23.91 0.30
CA GLY A 425 -5.99 -24.45 0.87
C GLY A 425 -4.75 -23.60 0.56
N ILE A 426 -3.58 -24.24 0.68
CA ILE A 426 -2.27 -23.60 0.60
C ILE A 426 -1.44 -24.24 -0.51
N ALA A 427 -0.90 -23.45 -1.40
CA ALA A 427 0.10 -23.84 -2.38
C ALA A 427 1.49 -23.36 -1.93
N ASP A 428 2.29 -24.25 -1.38
CA ASP A 428 3.72 -24.02 -1.10
C ASP A 428 4.51 -24.24 -2.40
N LEU A 429 5.04 -23.15 -2.96
CA LEU A 429 5.72 -23.14 -4.26
C LEU A 429 7.24 -23.27 -4.14
N ARG A 430 7.76 -23.25 -2.92
CA ARG A 430 9.20 -23.31 -2.64
C ARG A 430 9.81 -24.61 -3.15
N GLY A 431 10.93 -24.53 -3.85
CA GLY A 431 11.65 -25.69 -4.37
C GLY A 431 10.95 -26.44 -5.52
N LYS A 432 9.89 -25.86 -6.11
CA LYS A 432 9.11 -26.49 -7.18
C LYS A 432 9.41 -25.86 -8.54
N GLY A 433 9.55 -26.72 -9.56
CA GLY A 433 9.57 -26.29 -10.95
C GLY A 433 8.16 -25.91 -11.44
N PRO A 434 8.05 -25.23 -12.61
CA PRO A 434 6.77 -24.67 -13.08
C PRO A 434 5.61 -25.66 -13.13
N ILE A 435 5.83 -26.88 -13.60
CA ILE A 435 4.75 -27.89 -13.67
C ILE A 435 4.31 -28.34 -12.26
N GLN A 436 5.24 -28.55 -11.35
CA GLN A 436 4.90 -28.89 -9.96
C GLN A 436 4.16 -27.75 -9.26
N ARG A 437 4.49 -26.47 -9.60
CA ARG A 437 3.75 -25.30 -9.13
C ARG A 437 2.32 -25.32 -9.64
N ALA A 438 2.13 -25.55 -10.94
CA ALA A 438 0.81 -25.61 -11.55
C ALA A 438 -0.07 -26.68 -10.91
N GLU A 439 0.46 -27.89 -10.76
CA GLU A 439 -0.24 -28.99 -10.07
C GLU A 439 -0.61 -28.60 -8.63
N THR A 440 0.34 -28.03 -7.87
CA THR A 440 0.11 -27.62 -6.48
C THR A 440 -0.96 -26.52 -6.38
N ILE A 441 -0.92 -25.52 -7.26
CA ILE A 441 -1.89 -24.41 -7.26
C ILE A 441 -3.29 -24.89 -7.62
N ILE A 442 -3.41 -25.73 -8.68
CA ILE A 442 -4.72 -26.28 -9.08
C ILE A 442 -5.31 -27.12 -7.95
N GLU A 443 -4.53 -28.04 -7.38
CA GLU A 443 -5.07 -28.94 -6.37
C GLU A 443 -5.43 -28.25 -5.06
N ASN A 444 -4.63 -27.28 -4.63
CA ASN A 444 -4.78 -26.71 -3.31
C ASN A 444 -5.51 -25.37 -3.27
N CYS A 445 -5.43 -24.55 -4.32
CA CYS A 445 -5.93 -23.18 -4.29
C CYS A 445 -7.09 -22.89 -5.24
N ALA A 446 -7.25 -23.69 -6.32
CA ALA A 446 -8.34 -23.48 -7.24
C ALA A 446 -9.70 -23.89 -6.65
N HIS A 447 -10.74 -23.10 -6.92
CA HIS A 447 -12.11 -23.50 -6.56
C HIS A 447 -12.50 -24.81 -7.28
N PRO A 448 -13.23 -25.72 -6.64
CA PRO A 448 -13.63 -27.01 -7.24
C PRO A 448 -14.24 -26.90 -8.63
N ASP A 449 -15.10 -25.90 -8.87
CA ASP A 449 -15.74 -25.66 -10.16
C ASP A 449 -14.77 -25.34 -11.30
N TYR A 450 -13.53 -24.93 -10.99
CA TYR A 450 -12.52 -24.53 -11.97
C TYR A 450 -11.36 -25.51 -12.11
N LYS A 451 -11.19 -26.46 -11.16
CA LYS A 451 -10.06 -27.40 -11.20
C LYS A 451 -9.96 -28.15 -12.54
N GLN A 452 -11.08 -28.73 -13.00
CA GLN A 452 -11.07 -29.47 -14.24
C GLN A 452 -10.73 -28.58 -15.44
N LEU A 453 -11.25 -27.36 -15.49
CA LEU A 453 -10.97 -26.40 -16.55
C LEU A 453 -9.47 -26.04 -16.61
N LEU A 454 -8.83 -25.83 -15.45
CA LEU A 454 -7.40 -25.53 -15.37
C LEU A 454 -6.53 -26.75 -15.77
N TRP A 455 -6.96 -27.95 -15.42
CA TRP A 455 -6.32 -29.19 -15.92
C TRP A 455 -6.45 -29.33 -17.42
N ASP A 456 -7.59 -28.99 -17.99
CA ASP A 456 -7.83 -29.05 -19.44
C ASP A 456 -6.93 -28.05 -20.17
N TYR A 457 -6.70 -26.86 -19.61
CA TYR A 457 -5.70 -25.93 -20.14
C TYR A 457 -4.30 -26.53 -20.16
N LEU A 458 -3.85 -27.19 -19.07
CA LEU A 458 -2.52 -27.80 -19.02
C LEU A 458 -2.34 -28.92 -20.05
N LYS A 459 -3.41 -29.65 -20.41
CA LYS A 459 -3.37 -30.69 -21.45
C LYS A 459 -3.06 -30.13 -22.84
N ILE A 460 -3.56 -28.93 -23.13
CA ILE A 460 -3.33 -28.28 -24.44
C ILE A 460 -2.10 -27.37 -24.46
N ALA A 461 -1.46 -27.16 -23.31
CA ALA A 461 -0.26 -26.32 -23.19
C ALA A 461 0.93 -27.03 -23.84
N LYS A 462 1.73 -26.26 -24.61
CA LYS A 462 2.90 -26.79 -25.34
C LYS A 462 4.00 -27.29 -24.39
N MET A 463 4.75 -28.26 -24.85
CA MET A 463 5.96 -28.73 -24.16
C MET A 463 6.97 -27.59 -23.98
N GLY A 464 7.59 -27.55 -22.83
CA GLY A 464 8.56 -26.53 -22.43
C GLY A 464 8.78 -26.56 -20.92
N GLN A 465 9.67 -25.72 -20.42
CA GLN A 465 9.88 -25.55 -18.99
C GLN A 465 8.61 -24.98 -18.34
N THR A 466 8.08 -23.90 -18.87
CA THR A 466 6.80 -23.29 -18.52
C THR A 466 5.85 -23.55 -19.68
N ARG A 467 4.82 -24.35 -19.46
CA ARG A 467 3.92 -24.79 -20.52
C ARG A 467 2.81 -23.78 -20.73
N HIS A 468 2.70 -23.26 -21.94
CA HIS A 468 1.60 -22.38 -22.33
C HIS A 468 1.05 -22.75 -23.72
N ASN A 469 -0.27 -22.64 -23.85
CA ASN A 469 -0.91 -22.44 -25.12
C ASN A 469 -1.23 -20.94 -25.23
N LEU A 470 -0.37 -20.18 -25.90
CA LEU A 470 -0.44 -18.72 -25.93
C LEU A 470 -1.81 -18.20 -26.43
N PRO A 471 -2.41 -18.75 -27.52
CA PRO A 471 -3.75 -18.34 -27.91
C PRO A 471 -4.83 -18.58 -26.85
N ALA A 472 -4.69 -19.61 -26.01
CA ALA A 472 -5.64 -19.95 -24.96
C ALA A 472 -5.33 -19.33 -23.60
N ALA A 473 -4.19 -18.67 -23.44
CA ALA A 473 -3.70 -18.16 -22.13
C ALA A 473 -4.72 -17.21 -21.47
N PHE A 474 -5.43 -16.41 -22.25
CA PHE A 474 -6.45 -15.47 -21.77
C PHE A 474 -7.89 -15.90 -22.10
N ALA A 475 -8.11 -17.16 -22.49
CA ALA A 475 -9.44 -17.62 -22.90
C ALA A 475 -10.49 -17.48 -21.77
N MET A 476 -10.10 -17.66 -20.51
CA MET A 476 -11.01 -17.46 -19.37
C MET A 476 -11.44 -15.99 -19.24
N HIS A 477 -10.51 -15.04 -19.40
CA HIS A 477 -10.80 -13.60 -19.38
C HIS A 477 -11.65 -13.16 -20.55
N ASP A 478 -11.35 -13.66 -21.76
CA ASP A 478 -12.13 -13.38 -22.96
C ASP A 478 -13.56 -13.95 -22.85
N THR A 479 -13.69 -15.17 -22.32
CA THR A 479 -15.02 -15.78 -22.07
C THR A 479 -15.81 -14.98 -21.04
N LEU A 480 -15.16 -14.51 -19.95
CA LEU A 480 -15.81 -13.61 -18.99
C LEU A 480 -16.32 -12.34 -19.67
N ALA A 481 -15.50 -11.70 -20.49
CA ALA A 481 -15.88 -10.47 -21.20
C ALA A 481 -17.06 -10.68 -22.16
N ARG A 482 -17.12 -11.81 -22.86
CA ARG A 482 -18.14 -12.11 -23.86
C ARG A 482 -19.39 -12.77 -23.31
N LYS A 483 -19.23 -13.67 -22.32
CA LYS A 483 -20.33 -14.53 -21.83
C LYS A 483 -20.69 -14.27 -20.36
N GLY A 484 -19.89 -13.49 -19.62
CA GLY A 484 -20.16 -13.13 -18.23
C GLY A 484 -19.75 -14.20 -17.19
N ASP A 485 -19.23 -15.36 -17.60
CA ASP A 485 -18.84 -16.44 -16.68
C ASP A 485 -17.61 -17.21 -17.23
N MET A 486 -16.51 -17.24 -16.47
CA MET A 486 -15.31 -17.97 -16.85
C MET A 486 -15.51 -19.49 -16.96
N LYS A 487 -16.50 -20.08 -16.29
CA LYS A 487 -16.83 -21.51 -16.39
C LYS A 487 -17.27 -21.95 -17.78
N LEU A 488 -17.70 -21.01 -18.60
CA LEU A 488 -18.15 -21.27 -19.98
C LEU A 488 -16.99 -21.31 -20.99
N THR A 489 -15.74 -21.28 -20.51
CA THR A 489 -14.55 -21.39 -21.37
C THR A 489 -14.45 -22.79 -21.95
N ASP A 490 -14.25 -22.89 -23.27
CA ASP A 490 -14.01 -24.13 -23.99
C ASP A 490 -12.60 -24.14 -24.58
N PHE A 491 -11.71 -24.90 -23.99
CA PHE A 491 -10.33 -25.03 -24.48
C PHE A 491 -10.20 -25.96 -25.69
N SER A 492 -11.25 -26.71 -26.06
CA SER A 492 -11.22 -27.56 -27.27
C SER A 492 -11.09 -26.72 -28.55
N GLU A 493 -11.53 -25.48 -28.54
CA GLU A 493 -11.39 -24.53 -29.67
C GLU A 493 -9.90 -24.20 -29.98
N TYR A 494 -8.98 -24.48 -29.05
CA TYR A 494 -7.54 -24.19 -29.15
C TYR A 494 -6.69 -25.43 -29.43
N ILE A 495 -7.30 -26.60 -29.61
CA ILE A 495 -6.61 -27.84 -29.99
C ILE A 495 -6.41 -27.80 -31.50
N LYS A 496 -5.16 -27.58 -31.94
CA LYS A 496 -4.75 -27.67 -33.34
C LYS A 496 -3.71 -28.76 -33.51
#